data_77f0f32b7ac11eb47eb4219fcacd1d5a
#
_entry.id   77f0f32b7ac11eb47eb4219fcacd1d5a
#
_cell.length_a   1.000
_cell.length_b   1.000
_cell.length_c   1.000
_cell.angle_alpha   90.00
_cell.angle_beta   90.00
_cell.angle_gamma   90.00
#
_symmetry.space_group_name_H-M   'P 1'
#
loop_
_entity.id
_entity.type
_entity.pdbx_description
1 polymer ?
#
loop_
_entity_poly.entity_id
_entity_poly.type
_entity_poly.pdbx_seq_one_letter_code
_entity_poly.pdbx_strand_id
1 'polypeptide(L)'
;PEHISVERLVSGIGIYTIYEFLKERNFKEESEMMIEISKANDKNAMVTQCALKNDPLCLETMKVFVEIYGAEAGNLALKSLSLGGVYIGGGIAPKILPFLQDGTFFKAFAAKGRFKETLMNMQVKISLNQDTALLGAVHFAVDKFR
;
A
#
# COMPACT_ATOMS: atom_id res chain seq x y z
N PRO A 1 8.59 -16.11 15.65
CA PRO A 1 8.49 -14.80 16.28
C PRO A 1 7.15 -14.67 17.00
N GLU A 2 7.14 -14.09 18.19
CA GLU A 2 5.92 -13.93 19.01
C GLU A 2 4.99 -12.82 18.45
N HIS A 3 5.53 -11.92 17.64
CA HIS A 3 4.79 -10.81 17.02
C HIS A 3 5.29 -10.52 15.60
N ILE A 4 4.35 -10.30 14.70
CA ILE A 4 4.63 -9.88 13.32
C ILE A 4 4.02 -8.48 13.12
N SER A 5 4.87 -7.48 12.87
CA SER A 5 4.42 -6.14 12.56
C SER A 5 3.76 -6.08 11.17
N VAL A 6 2.64 -5.35 11.06
CA VAL A 6 1.99 -5.04 9.77
C VAL A 6 2.95 -4.32 8.83
N GLU A 7 3.89 -3.54 9.36
CA GLU A 7 4.93 -2.86 8.58
C GLU A 7 5.75 -3.82 7.71
N ARG A 8 5.95 -5.08 8.13
CA ARG A 8 6.66 -6.08 7.31
C ARG A 8 5.95 -6.37 5.99
N LEU A 9 4.65 -6.11 5.91
CA LEU A 9 3.84 -6.29 4.71
C LEU A 9 3.48 -4.96 4.06
N VAL A 10 3.12 -3.95 4.86
CA VAL A 10 2.70 -2.63 4.37
C VAL A 10 3.84 -1.63 4.47
N SER A 11 4.90 -1.88 3.72
CA SER A 11 6.07 -1.02 3.63
C SER A 11 6.79 -1.22 2.30
N GLY A 12 7.85 -0.45 2.08
CA GLY A 12 8.68 -0.58 0.88
C GLY A 12 9.28 -1.97 0.67
N ILE A 13 9.57 -2.71 1.74
CA ILE A 13 10.09 -4.09 1.66
C ILE A 13 9.00 -5.14 1.57
N GLY A 14 7.77 -4.81 1.93
CA GLY A 14 6.65 -5.75 2.03
C GLY A 14 6.20 -6.32 0.68
N ILE A 15 6.30 -5.54 -0.39
CA ILE A 15 5.92 -5.99 -1.74
C ILE A 15 6.72 -7.23 -2.13
N TYR A 16 8.06 -7.19 -1.97
CA TYR A 16 8.92 -8.32 -2.30
C TYR A 16 8.71 -9.50 -1.35
N THR A 17 8.44 -9.26 -0.07
CA THR A 17 8.10 -10.30 0.90
C THR A 17 6.84 -11.07 0.50
N ILE A 18 5.79 -10.36 0.05
CA ILE A 18 4.56 -10.99 -0.47
C ILE A 18 4.86 -11.78 -1.75
N TYR A 19 5.67 -11.23 -2.66
CA TYR A 19 6.09 -11.90 -3.88
C TYR A 19 6.78 -13.24 -3.59
N GLU A 20 7.77 -13.26 -2.68
CA GLU A 20 8.47 -14.50 -2.31
C GLU A 20 7.51 -15.52 -1.70
N PHE A 21 6.63 -15.09 -0.80
CA PHE A 21 5.62 -15.96 -0.21
C PHE A 21 4.71 -16.61 -1.26
N LEU A 22 4.20 -15.83 -2.21
CA LEU A 22 3.32 -16.35 -3.27
C LEU A 22 4.08 -17.28 -4.21
N LYS A 23 5.33 -16.95 -4.52
CA LYS A 23 6.23 -17.81 -5.31
C LYS A 23 6.47 -19.15 -4.65
N GLU A 24 6.85 -19.18 -3.36
CA GLU A 24 7.08 -20.41 -2.60
C GLU A 24 5.83 -21.30 -2.51
N ARG A 25 4.64 -20.70 -2.55
CA ARG A 25 3.36 -21.42 -2.54
C ARG A 25 2.91 -21.88 -3.93
N ASN A 26 3.71 -21.68 -4.98
CA ASN A 26 3.36 -21.98 -6.38
C ASN A 26 1.98 -21.42 -6.77
N PHE A 27 1.67 -20.21 -6.28
CA PHE A 27 0.35 -19.60 -6.44
C PHE A 27 0.04 -19.25 -7.90
N LYS A 28 1.07 -18.95 -8.67
CA LYS A 28 1.05 -18.73 -10.13
C LYS A 28 2.29 -19.33 -10.76
N GLU A 29 2.22 -19.54 -12.07
CA GLU A 29 3.40 -19.96 -12.84
C GLU A 29 4.54 -18.98 -12.65
N GLU A 30 5.78 -19.51 -12.64
CA GLU A 30 6.96 -18.69 -12.51
C GLU A 30 7.05 -17.71 -13.69
N SER A 31 7.26 -16.46 -13.35
CA SER A 31 7.39 -15.39 -14.31
C SER A 31 8.70 -15.50 -15.09
N GLU A 32 8.66 -15.24 -16.40
CA GLU A 32 9.88 -15.04 -17.21
C GLU A 32 10.75 -13.89 -16.65
N MET A 33 10.11 -12.96 -15.91
CA MET A 33 10.77 -11.81 -15.29
C MET A 33 11.43 -12.12 -13.93
N MET A 34 11.33 -13.36 -13.44
CA MET A 34 11.91 -13.76 -12.15
C MET A 34 13.42 -13.50 -12.06
N ILE A 35 14.13 -13.70 -13.17
CA ILE A 35 15.57 -13.45 -13.25
C ILE A 35 15.88 -11.96 -13.11
N GLU A 36 15.07 -11.10 -13.73
CA GLU A 36 15.22 -9.64 -13.63
C GLU A 36 14.94 -9.16 -12.20
N ILE A 37 13.88 -9.69 -11.58
CA ILE A 37 13.52 -9.36 -10.19
C ILE A 37 14.64 -9.79 -9.23
N SER A 38 15.20 -10.98 -9.41
CA SER A 38 16.25 -11.51 -8.54
C SER A 38 17.55 -10.66 -8.58
N LYS A 39 17.86 -10.09 -9.74
CA LYS A 39 19.06 -9.27 -9.98
C LYS A 39 18.87 -7.78 -9.70
N ALA A 40 17.64 -7.34 -9.50
CA ALA A 40 17.34 -5.93 -9.28
C ALA A 40 17.91 -5.42 -7.94
N ASN A 41 18.45 -4.20 -7.95
CA ASN A 41 18.86 -3.51 -6.73
C ASN A 41 17.67 -3.17 -5.84
N ASP A 42 16.56 -2.71 -6.44
CA ASP A 42 15.28 -2.50 -5.78
C ASP A 42 14.26 -3.52 -6.29
N LYS A 43 14.20 -4.65 -5.60
CA LYS A 43 13.29 -5.76 -5.94
C LYS A 43 11.83 -5.37 -5.84
N ASN A 44 11.47 -4.48 -4.91
CA ASN A 44 10.09 -4.02 -4.73
C ASN A 44 9.64 -3.17 -5.92
N ALA A 45 10.49 -2.25 -6.36
CA ALA A 45 10.22 -1.47 -7.57
C ALA A 45 10.11 -2.36 -8.80
N MET A 46 10.98 -3.39 -8.91
CA MET A 46 10.95 -4.31 -10.05
C MET A 46 9.67 -5.14 -10.07
N VAL A 47 9.22 -5.71 -8.94
CA VAL A 47 7.94 -6.43 -8.84
C VAL A 47 6.79 -5.52 -9.28
N THR A 48 6.77 -4.26 -8.83
CA THR A 48 5.76 -3.27 -9.25
C THR A 48 5.79 -3.03 -10.76
N GLN A 49 6.97 -2.89 -11.36
CA GLN A 49 7.13 -2.69 -12.80
C GLN A 49 6.67 -3.92 -13.60
N CYS A 50 6.99 -5.13 -13.14
CA CYS A 50 6.53 -6.37 -13.76
C CYS A 50 5.00 -6.51 -13.67
N ALA A 51 4.39 -6.10 -12.54
CA ALA A 51 2.94 -6.06 -12.41
C ALA A 51 2.30 -5.10 -13.43
N LEU A 52 2.90 -3.93 -13.67
CA LEU A 52 2.43 -2.98 -14.69
C LEU A 52 2.56 -3.54 -16.12
N LYS A 53 3.42 -4.54 -16.34
CA LYS A 53 3.55 -5.29 -17.60
C LYS A 53 2.65 -6.53 -17.65
N ASN A 54 1.73 -6.68 -16.70
CA ASN A 54 0.77 -7.79 -16.58
C ASN A 54 1.41 -9.14 -16.25
N ASP A 55 2.55 -9.18 -15.60
CA ASP A 55 3.09 -10.43 -15.05
C ASP A 55 2.14 -11.01 -13.99
N PRO A 56 1.68 -12.28 -14.15
CA PRO A 56 0.60 -12.82 -13.32
C PRO A 56 0.94 -12.90 -11.82
N LEU A 57 2.18 -13.27 -11.47
CA LEU A 57 2.60 -13.39 -10.08
C LEU A 57 2.79 -12.01 -9.44
N CYS A 58 3.36 -11.07 -10.19
CA CYS A 58 3.53 -9.69 -9.73
C CYS A 58 2.19 -8.97 -9.58
N LEU A 59 1.22 -9.20 -10.50
CA LEU A 59 -0.14 -8.67 -10.37
C LEU A 59 -0.82 -9.15 -9.09
N GLU A 60 -0.74 -10.46 -8.81
CA GLU A 60 -1.33 -11.01 -7.59
C GLU A 60 -0.62 -10.47 -6.34
N THR A 61 0.71 -10.30 -6.41
CA THR A 61 1.48 -9.64 -5.35
C THR A 61 0.96 -8.23 -5.06
N MET A 62 0.78 -7.43 -6.10
CA MET A 62 0.27 -6.07 -5.92
C MET A 62 -1.16 -6.04 -5.40
N LYS A 63 -2.01 -6.97 -5.84
CA LYS A 63 -3.38 -7.10 -5.32
C LYS A 63 -3.38 -7.40 -3.83
N VAL A 64 -2.64 -8.42 -3.39
CA VAL A 64 -2.52 -8.76 -1.95
C VAL A 64 -1.97 -7.58 -1.14
N PHE A 65 -0.91 -6.91 -1.65
CA PHE A 65 -0.34 -5.74 -0.99
C PHE A 65 -1.38 -4.63 -0.81
N VAL A 66 -2.12 -4.30 -1.86
CA VAL A 66 -3.14 -3.24 -1.86
C VAL A 66 -4.32 -3.59 -0.96
N GLU A 67 -4.74 -4.86 -0.92
CA GLU A 67 -5.78 -5.34 0.00
C GLU A 67 -5.36 -5.16 1.47
N ILE A 68 -4.14 -5.58 1.84
CA ILE A 68 -3.63 -5.43 3.20
C ILE A 68 -3.49 -3.94 3.54
N TYR A 69 -2.99 -3.13 2.61
CA TYR A 69 -2.84 -1.69 2.80
C TYR A 69 -4.18 -1.01 3.04
N GLY A 70 -5.19 -1.33 2.21
CA GLY A 70 -6.56 -0.81 2.39
C GLY A 70 -7.17 -1.25 3.73
N ALA A 71 -7.00 -2.53 4.08
CA ALA A 71 -7.51 -3.07 5.34
C ALA A 71 -6.91 -2.37 6.56
N GLU A 72 -5.59 -2.11 6.57
CA GLU A 72 -4.93 -1.42 7.69
C GLU A 72 -5.28 0.07 7.74
N ALA A 73 -5.35 0.75 6.60
CA ALA A 73 -5.83 2.12 6.53
C ALA A 73 -7.26 2.24 7.10
N GLY A 74 -8.14 1.27 6.80
CA GLY A 74 -9.48 1.20 7.37
C GLY A 74 -9.49 0.96 8.89
N ASN A 75 -8.57 0.14 9.41
CA ASN A 75 -8.40 -0.07 10.86
C ASN A 75 -7.99 1.23 11.56
N LEU A 76 -7.03 1.96 10.99
CA LEU A 76 -6.58 3.24 11.52
C LEU A 76 -7.68 4.31 11.46
N ALA A 77 -8.42 4.37 10.35
CA ALA A 77 -9.55 5.27 10.18
C ALA A 77 -10.63 5.06 11.24
N LEU A 78 -10.93 3.81 11.60
CA LEU A 78 -11.88 3.50 12.68
C LEU A 78 -11.34 3.85 14.06
N LYS A 79 -10.06 3.56 14.33
CA LYS A 79 -9.44 3.88 15.64
C LYS A 79 -9.47 5.38 15.93
N SER A 80 -9.26 6.21 14.92
CA SER A 80 -9.23 7.68 15.06
C SER A 80 -10.57 8.34 14.71
N LEU A 81 -11.57 7.57 14.30
CA LEU A 81 -12.87 8.06 13.82
C LEU A 81 -12.72 9.21 12.81
N SER A 82 -11.95 8.97 11.77
CA SER A 82 -11.50 9.97 10.79
C SER A 82 -12.62 10.44 9.86
N LEU A 83 -13.70 11.00 10.40
CA LEU A 83 -14.86 11.46 9.63
C LEU A 83 -14.51 12.57 8.61
N GLY A 84 -13.47 13.34 8.87
CA GLY A 84 -12.95 14.35 7.93
C GLY A 84 -12.15 13.79 6.75
N GLY A 85 -11.87 12.48 6.76
CA GLY A 85 -11.15 11.79 5.69
C GLY A 85 -9.78 11.25 6.11
N VAL A 86 -9.21 10.47 5.22
CA VAL A 86 -7.90 9.82 5.37
C VAL A 86 -6.98 10.32 4.27
N TYR A 87 -5.78 10.74 4.64
CA TYR A 87 -4.74 11.15 3.69
C TYR A 87 -3.60 10.14 3.72
N ILE A 88 -3.30 9.57 2.56
CA ILE A 88 -2.20 8.64 2.36
C ILE A 88 -1.03 9.42 1.78
N GLY A 89 0.05 9.50 2.55
CA GLY A 89 1.29 10.16 2.14
C GLY A 89 2.45 9.20 2.00
N GLY A 90 3.61 9.72 1.59
CA GLY A 90 4.85 8.95 1.44
C GLY A 90 5.12 8.47 0.02
N GLY A 91 6.26 7.80 -0.17
CA GLY A 91 6.79 7.50 -1.50
C GLY A 91 6.22 6.26 -2.19
N ILE A 92 5.44 5.42 -1.49
CA ILE A 92 4.90 4.16 -2.04
C ILE A 92 3.66 4.45 -2.88
N ALA A 93 2.66 5.13 -2.29
CA ALA A 93 1.36 5.31 -2.90
C ALA A 93 1.39 5.96 -4.31
N PRO A 94 2.19 6.98 -4.58
CA PRO A 94 2.31 7.53 -5.94
C PRO A 94 2.84 6.52 -6.97
N LYS A 95 3.75 5.62 -6.56
CA LYS A 95 4.36 4.63 -7.45
C LYS A 95 3.43 3.49 -7.83
N ILE A 96 2.45 3.20 -6.97
CA ILE A 96 1.47 2.11 -7.16
C ILE A 96 0.06 2.63 -7.43
N LEU A 97 -0.06 3.89 -7.83
CA LEU A 97 -1.35 4.58 -8.01
C LEU A 97 -2.36 3.81 -8.85
N PRO A 98 -2.00 3.19 -9.99
CA PRO A 98 -2.95 2.39 -10.77
C PRO A 98 -3.63 1.27 -9.98
N PHE A 99 -2.87 0.59 -9.11
CA PHE A 99 -3.39 -0.49 -8.25
C PHE A 99 -4.24 0.02 -7.08
N LEU A 100 -4.04 1.28 -6.64
CA LEU A 100 -4.87 1.90 -5.61
C LEU A 100 -6.21 2.41 -6.17
N GLN A 101 -6.27 2.69 -7.48
CA GLN A 101 -7.44 3.24 -8.16
C GLN A 101 -8.36 2.17 -8.77
N ASP A 102 -7.96 0.90 -8.82
CA ASP A 102 -8.76 -0.20 -9.37
C ASP A 102 -9.95 -0.62 -8.49
N GLY A 103 -10.08 -0.01 -7.31
CA GLY A 103 -11.14 -0.29 -6.34
C GLY A 103 -10.77 -1.32 -5.27
N THR A 104 -9.70 -2.09 -5.45
CA THR A 104 -9.25 -3.13 -4.50
C THR A 104 -8.94 -2.54 -3.13
N PHE A 105 -8.18 -1.44 -3.09
CA PHE A 105 -7.87 -0.72 -1.86
C PHE A 105 -9.12 -0.30 -1.10
N PHE A 106 -10.03 0.39 -1.77
CA PHE A 106 -11.23 0.95 -1.12
C PHE A 106 -12.20 -0.14 -0.66
N LYS A 107 -12.30 -1.24 -1.42
CA LYS A 107 -13.06 -2.42 -1.02
C LYS A 107 -12.53 -3.01 0.29
N ALA A 108 -11.22 -3.17 0.41
CA ALA A 108 -10.58 -3.67 1.63
C ALA A 108 -10.66 -2.67 2.79
N PHE A 109 -10.49 -1.38 2.51
CA PHE A 109 -10.67 -0.27 3.46
C PHE A 109 -12.05 -0.30 4.12
N ALA A 110 -13.10 -0.45 3.30
CA ALA A 110 -14.49 -0.45 3.77
C ALA A 110 -14.98 -1.81 4.31
N ALA A 111 -14.22 -2.90 4.15
CA ALA A 111 -14.62 -4.24 4.59
C ALA A 111 -14.51 -4.43 6.12
N LYS A 112 -15.31 -3.66 6.88
CA LYS A 112 -15.30 -3.60 8.36
C LYS A 112 -16.66 -3.97 8.97
N GLY A 113 -17.33 -4.95 8.38
CA GLY A 113 -18.59 -5.48 8.90
C GLY A 113 -19.63 -4.36 9.10
N ARG A 114 -20.15 -4.22 10.32
CA ARG A 114 -21.17 -3.20 10.67
C ARG A 114 -20.74 -1.75 10.44
N PHE A 115 -19.43 -1.49 10.35
CA PHE A 115 -18.90 -0.14 10.10
C PHE A 115 -18.65 0.16 8.62
N LYS A 116 -19.03 -0.75 7.72
CA LYS A 116 -18.81 -0.61 6.29
C LYS A 116 -19.36 0.72 5.75
N GLU A 117 -20.60 1.06 6.06
CA GLU A 117 -21.24 2.30 5.60
C GLU A 117 -20.51 3.55 6.10
N THR A 118 -20.07 3.54 7.35
CA THR A 118 -19.28 4.65 7.92
C THR A 118 -18.00 4.87 7.10
N LEU A 119 -17.27 3.79 6.79
CA LEU A 119 -16.03 3.89 6.02
C LEU A 119 -16.28 4.22 4.55
N MET A 120 -17.37 3.77 3.96
CA MET A 120 -17.73 4.14 2.59
C MET A 120 -18.00 5.65 2.42
N ASN A 121 -18.40 6.34 3.49
CA ASN A 121 -18.60 7.79 3.51
C ASN A 121 -17.33 8.58 3.83
N MET A 122 -16.22 7.91 4.22
CA MET A 122 -14.95 8.57 4.45
C MET A 122 -14.19 8.79 3.13
N GLN A 123 -13.74 10.01 2.90
CA GLN A 123 -12.88 10.30 1.76
C GLN A 123 -11.47 9.76 2.00
N VAL A 124 -10.92 9.04 1.03
CA VAL A 124 -9.50 8.66 1.01
C VAL A 124 -8.80 9.43 -0.09
N LYS A 125 -7.77 10.17 0.26
CA LYS A 125 -6.97 10.99 -0.66
C LYS A 125 -5.51 10.56 -0.64
N ILE A 126 -4.89 10.47 -1.80
CA ILE A 126 -3.48 10.14 -1.95
C ILE A 126 -2.72 11.42 -2.26
N SER A 127 -1.73 11.74 -1.42
CA SER A 127 -0.80 12.82 -1.72
C SER A 127 0.19 12.37 -2.77
N LEU A 128 0.24 13.07 -3.90
CA LEU A 128 1.23 12.84 -4.95
C LEU A 128 2.53 13.61 -4.72
N ASN A 129 2.52 14.55 -3.76
CA ASN A 129 3.70 15.30 -3.37
C ASN A 129 4.47 14.54 -2.28
N GLN A 130 5.68 14.11 -2.58
CA GLN A 130 6.54 13.37 -1.66
C GLN A 130 7.01 14.22 -0.47
N ASP A 131 7.04 15.53 -0.62
CA ASP A 131 7.49 16.48 0.40
C ASP A 131 6.37 16.91 1.36
N THR A 132 5.16 16.35 1.24
CA THR A 132 3.99 16.74 2.05
C THR A 132 4.28 16.71 3.55
N ALA A 133 4.97 15.67 4.04
CA ALA A 133 5.31 15.55 5.46
C ALA A 133 6.27 16.66 5.91
N LEU A 134 7.30 16.94 5.11
CA LEU A 134 8.27 18.01 5.37
C LEU A 134 7.59 19.39 5.36
N LEU A 135 6.76 19.66 4.36
CA LEU A 135 6.01 20.90 4.27
C LEU A 135 5.09 21.08 5.48
N GLY A 136 4.40 20.02 5.91
CA GLY A 136 3.57 20.06 7.11
C GLY A 136 4.38 20.36 8.36
N ALA A 137 5.54 19.76 8.54
CA ALA A 137 6.44 20.02 9.66
C ALA A 137 6.95 21.48 9.65
N VAL A 138 7.31 22.01 8.49
CA VAL A 138 7.74 23.42 8.34
C VAL A 138 6.60 24.38 8.70
N HIS A 139 5.40 24.15 8.18
CA HIS A 139 4.23 24.98 8.52
C HIS A 139 3.95 24.97 10.02
N PHE A 140 3.93 23.78 10.62
CA PHE A 140 3.72 23.66 12.06
C PHE A 140 4.78 24.41 12.88
N ALA A 141 6.05 24.31 12.49
CA ALA A 141 7.14 25.01 13.17
C ALA A 141 7.00 26.53 13.05
N VAL A 142 6.70 27.04 11.84
CA VAL A 142 6.50 28.47 11.63
C VAL A 142 5.34 29.02 12.45
N ASP A 143 4.21 28.29 12.50
CA ASP A 143 3.03 28.75 13.23
C ASP A 143 3.23 28.71 14.74
N LYS A 144 4.01 27.75 15.24
CA LYS A 144 4.21 27.58 16.70
C LYS A 144 5.28 28.48 17.28
N PHE A 145 6.24 28.93 16.49
CA PHE A 145 7.37 29.75 16.94
C PHE A 145 7.34 31.20 16.41
N ARG A 146 6.20 31.63 15.88
CA ARG A 146 5.84 33.03 15.67
C ARG A 146 5.24 33.61 16.95
#